data_73a5ee8d779c422445596a359d117cab
#
_entry.id   73a5ee8d779c422445596a359d117cab
#
_cell.length_a   1.000
_cell.length_b   1.000
_cell.length_c   1.000
_cell.angle_alpha   90.00
_cell.angle_beta   90.00
_cell.angle_gamma   90.00
#
_symmetry.space_group_name_H-M   'P 1'
#
loop_
_entity.id
_entity.type
_entity.pdbx_description
1 polymer ?
#
loop_
_entity_poly.entity_id
_entity_poly.type
_entity_poly.pdbx_seq_one_letter_code
_entity_poly.pdbx_strand_id
1 'polypeptide(L)'
;SRGLGDVYKRQLPYAPDMVVEKWRSTATGLTVLWSQFENPLVNAYITLATEIFTDSGVPHTLEHLVFLGSKQYPYKGVLDSLANRAFAQGTNAWTANDHTAYTLTTAGSDGFLRMLPVYCDHVFFPTLTDSGFVTEVYHINGKLEDAGVVYSEMQGRENSSADLMELKTQRMLYPRTSAYRSETGGLMSALRVLTIDEIRDYHARYYAPHNAAIVLCGPLDRTELFSALQSIDDRFVQMGTAKGELGPPGWKRPFVETASAMPPVIDGTELAGAGVDDADPPANRDRRRVFVNFPERDESIGEVQISWLGPTMDDSLELQALDVLSTYLTDSPVSPMQQEFVERDEPLCTDIYIGNNERAGRTVLSASFSAVPTAQLDELDGHLDRLLRRIVSQGIDMARMKTVLRRERERLLSQLEMRPADCFSDVLIHDFLYGRQDGSGLADSLDDMRRFDALDDYSSEAWTSLLTRYLIENARLVVV
;
A
#
# COMPACT_ATOMS: atom_id res chain seq x y z
N SER A 1 6.00 -30.11 -13.76
CA SER A 1 4.62 -29.64 -13.97
C SER A 1 4.53 -28.94 -15.32
N ARG A 2 3.52 -29.24 -16.10
CA ARG A 2 3.27 -28.54 -17.39
C ARG A 2 2.68 -27.18 -17.03
N GLY A 3 3.45 -26.09 -17.13
CA GLY A 3 2.85 -24.75 -17.11
C GLY A 3 3.53 -23.69 -16.24
N LEU A 4 4.09 -24.00 -15.07
CA LEU A 4 4.81 -23.04 -14.25
C LEU A 4 6.32 -23.13 -14.49
N GLY A 5 6.90 -22.04 -15.01
CA GLY A 5 8.35 -21.89 -15.17
C GLY A 5 8.99 -21.26 -13.95
N ASP A 6 10.14 -21.76 -13.53
CA ASP A 6 10.93 -21.13 -12.47
C ASP A 6 11.46 -19.78 -12.95
N VAL A 7 11.14 -18.73 -12.23
CA VAL A 7 11.70 -17.39 -12.48
C VAL A 7 12.84 -17.12 -11.50
N TYR A 8 12.67 -17.49 -10.22
CA TYR A 8 13.61 -17.12 -9.17
C TYR A 8 13.50 -18.06 -7.95
N LYS A 9 14.64 -18.36 -7.34
CA LYS A 9 14.73 -19.04 -6.04
C LYS A 9 15.86 -18.47 -5.21
N ARG A 10 15.59 -18.07 -3.98
CA ARG A 10 16.58 -17.56 -3.03
C ARG A 10 16.34 -18.07 -1.62
N GLN A 11 17.43 -18.43 -0.97
CA GLN A 11 17.53 -18.66 0.46
C GLN A 11 18.08 -17.39 1.11
N LEU A 12 17.53 -17.00 2.25
CA LEU A 12 17.99 -15.79 2.96
C LEU A 12 19.31 -16.12 3.69
N PRO A 13 20.38 -15.34 3.51
CA PRO A 13 21.67 -15.62 4.16
C PRO A 13 21.60 -15.59 5.68
N TYR A 14 20.77 -14.73 6.24
CA TYR A 14 20.60 -14.54 7.70
C TYR A 14 19.46 -15.37 8.30
N ALA A 15 18.66 -16.02 7.48
CA ALA A 15 17.58 -16.93 7.87
C ALA A 15 17.53 -18.12 6.89
N PRO A 16 18.48 -19.08 7.02
CA PRO A 16 18.70 -20.13 6.01
C PRO A 16 17.52 -21.09 5.86
N ASP A 17 16.64 -21.17 6.86
CA ASP A 17 15.41 -21.98 6.80
C ASP A 17 14.27 -21.28 6.03
N MET A 18 14.46 -20.02 5.63
CA MET A 18 13.50 -19.25 4.86
C MET A 18 13.91 -19.19 3.38
N VAL A 19 13.01 -19.64 2.52
CA VAL A 19 13.24 -19.71 1.07
C VAL A 19 12.13 -18.97 0.35
N VAL A 20 12.49 -18.11 -0.58
CA VAL A 20 11.55 -17.42 -1.46
C VAL A 20 11.67 -17.96 -2.88
N GLU A 21 10.56 -18.34 -3.46
CA GLU A 21 10.47 -18.82 -4.84
C GLU A 21 9.43 -18.00 -5.63
N LYS A 22 9.73 -17.70 -6.90
CA LYS A 22 8.84 -17.01 -7.83
C LYS A 22 8.65 -17.86 -9.07
N TRP A 23 7.41 -18.09 -9.45
CA TRP A 23 7.02 -18.81 -10.67
C TRP A 23 6.04 -17.98 -11.50
N ARG A 24 5.96 -18.31 -12.76
CA ARG A 24 4.98 -17.74 -13.66
C ARG A 24 4.37 -18.81 -14.55
N SER A 25 3.06 -18.78 -14.74
CA SER A 25 2.37 -19.66 -15.69
C SER A 25 2.64 -19.23 -17.12
N THR A 26 3.18 -20.14 -17.91
CA THR A 26 3.38 -19.93 -19.36
C THR A 26 2.07 -19.90 -20.16
N ALA A 27 1.01 -20.49 -19.61
CA ALA A 27 -0.31 -20.53 -20.25
C ALA A 27 -1.16 -19.30 -19.94
N THR A 28 -1.11 -18.80 -18.72
CA THR A 28 -2.04 -17.76 -18.24
C THR A 28 -1.35 -16.46 -17.79
N GLY A 29 -0.04 -16.51 -17.51
CA GLY A 29 0.71 -15.38 -16.99
C GLY A 29 0.56 -15.17 -15.47
N LEU A 30 -0.23 -16.01 -14.77
CA LEU A 30 -0.38 -15.94 -13.33
C LEU A 30 0.99 -16.05 -12.64
N THR A 31 1.30 -15.08 -11.80
CA THR A 31 2.53 -15.08 -11.00
C THR A 31 2.25 -15.73 -9.64
N VAL A 32 3.17 -16.53 -9.14
CA VAL A 32 3.13 -17.10 -7.80
C VAL A 32 4.45 -16.79 -7.10
N LEU A 33 4.35 -16.19 -5.91
CA LEU A 33 5.50 -15.95 -5.03
C LEU A 33 5.25 -16.70 -3.73
N TRP A 34 6.21 -17.48 -3.28
CA TRP A 34 6.08 -18.30 -2.09
C TRP A 34 7.27 -18.13 -1.17
N SER A 35 7.05 -17.59 0.03
CA SER A 35 7.99 -17.60 1.13
C SER A 35 7.73 -18.81 2.03
N GLN A 36 8.73 -19.69 2.10
CA GLN A 36 8.68 -20.96 2.83
C GLN A 36 9.36 -20.79 4.18
N PHE A 37 8.64 -21.06 5.24
CA PHE A 37 9.12 -21.07 6.62
C PHE A 37 8.14 -21.85 7.50
N GLU A 38 8.60 -22.36 8.64
CA GLU A 38 7.74 -23.04 9.61
C GLU A 38 6.84 -22.03 10.33
N ASN A 39 5.53 -22.25 10.27
CA ASN A 39 4.52 -21.45 10.94
C ASN A 39 3.22 -22.25 11.08
N PRO A 40 2.46 -22.12 12.19
CA PRO A 40 1.15 -22.75 12.31
C PRO A 40 0.09 -22.19 11.34
N LEU A 41 0.30 -20.98 10.83
CA LEU A 41 -0.58 -20.33 9.88
C LEU A 41 0.00 -20.36 8.47
N VAL A 42 -0.88 -20.47 7.49
CA VAL A 42 -0.57 -20.29 6.07
C VAL A 42 -1.38 -19.11 5.56
N ASN A 43 -0.71 -18.18 4.88
CA ASN A 43 -1.31 -16.97 4.35
C ASN A 43 -1.23 -16.94 2.83
N ALA A 44 -2.28 -16.46 2.18
CA ALA A 44 -2.26 -16.05 0.77
C ALA A 44 -2.74 -14.62 0.63
N TYR A 45 -2.15 -13.93 -0.35
CA TYR A 45 -2.58 -12.63 -0.81
C TYR A 45 -2.76 -12.72 -2.33
N ILE A 46 -4.02 -12.72 -2.79
CA ILE A 46 -4.34 -12.69 -4.21
C ILE A 46 -4.36 -11.23 -4.61
N THR A 47 -3.31 -10.77 -5.25
CA THR A 47 -3.06 -9.37 -5.56
C THR A 47 -3.25 -9.10 -7.04
N LEU A 48 -3.97 -8.04 -7.37
CA LEU A 48 -4.19 -7.56 -8.73
C LEU A 48 -3.68 -6.13 -8.83
N ALA A 49 -2.91 -5.83 -9.86
CA ALA A 49 -2.53 -4.45 -10.16
C ALA A 49 -3.76 -3.74 -10.75
N THR A 50 -4.21 -2.67 -10.10
CA THR A 50 -5.43 -1.95 -10.45
C THR A 50 -5.17 -0.45 -10.50
N GLU A 51 -5.85 0.27 -11.37
CA GLU A 51 -5.80 1.73 -11.46
C GLU A 51 -7.18 2.30 -11.76
N ILE A 52 -7.49 3.44 -11.20
CA ILE A 52 -8.72 4.19 -11.45
C ILE A 52 -8.39 5.68 -11.56
N PHE A 53 -9.04 6.39 -12.49
CA PHE A 53 -8.80 7.81 -12.76
C PHE A 53 -9.98 8.69 -12.36
N THR A 54 -10.91 8.15 -11.59
CA THR A 54 -12.10 8.82 -11.05
C THR A 54 -12.29 8.48 -9.59
N ASP A 55 -13.04 9.29 -8.87
CA ASP A 55 -13.38 9.09 -7.47
C ASP A 55 -14.66 8.26 -7.30
N SER A 56 -14.93 7.33 -8.23
CA SER A 56 -16.17 6.56 -8.31
C SER A 56 -16.29 5.43 -7.28
N GLY A 57 -15.17 4.99 -6.69
CA GLY A 57 -15.15 3.88 -5.75
C GLY A 57 -15.33 2.48 -6.37
N VAL A 58 -15.19 2.37 -7.69
CA VAL A 58 -15.28 1.08 -8.41
C VAL A 58 -14.35 0.01 -7.82
N PRO A 59 -13.05 0.29 -7.54
CA PRO A 59 -12.14 -0.73 -7.01
C PRO A 59 -12.61 -1.30 -5.67
N HIS A 60 -12.92 -0.44 -4.72
CA HIS A 60 -13.36 -0.80 -3.37
C HIS A 60 -14.75 -1.47 -3.39
N THR A 61 -15.67 -0.96 -4.19
CA THR A 61 -16.98 -1.59 -4.39
C THR A 61 -16.85 -3.02 -4.94
N LEU A 62 -15.96 -3.23 -5.92
CA LEU A 62 -15.69 -4.56 -6.46
C LEU A 62 -15.09 -5.49 -5.40
N GLU A 63 -14.21 -4.98 -4.54
CA GLU A 63 -13.64 -5.72 -3.41
C GLU A 63 -14.75 -6.35 -2.55
N HIS A 64 -15.76 -5.58 -2.17
CA HIS A 64 -16.92 -6.09 -1.41
C HIS A 64 -17.74 -7.11 -2.19
N LEU A 65 -18.03 -6.82 -3.45
CA LEU A 65 -18.93 -7.65 -4.27
C LEU A 65 -18.37 -9.05 -4.61
N VAL A 66 -17.04 -9.18 -4.65
CA VAL A 66 -16.36 -10.47 -4.90
C VAL A 66 -16.77 -11.54 -3.87
N PHE A 67 -17.01 -11.15 -2.61
CA PHE A 67 -17.37 -12.08 -1.54
C PHE A 67 -18.84 -12.55 -1.58
N LEU A 68 -19.68 -11.94 -2.41
CA LEU A 68 -21.12 -12.26 -2.43
C LEU A 68 -21.48 -13.51 -3.23
N GLY A 69 -20.52 -14.13 -3.91
CA GLY A 69 -20.69 -15.38 -4.64
C GLY A 69 -19.91 -15.42 -5.93
N SER A 70 -19.63 -16.63 -6.41
CA SER A 70 -18.90 -16.88 -7.64
C SER A 70 -19.66 -17.79 -8.60
N LYS A 71 -19.14 -17.98 -9.80
CA LYS A 71 -19.79 -18.86 -10.80
C LYS A 71 -19.90 -20.31 -10.32
N GLN A 72 -18.95 -20.80 -9.55
CA GLN A 72 -18.99 -22.15 -9.01
C GLN A 72 -19.72 -22.21 -7.66
N TYR A 73 -19.74 -21.10 -6.91
CA TYR A 73 -20.34 -20.99 -5.57
C TYR A 73 -21.28 -19.76 -5.53
N PRO A 74 -22.49 -19.83 -6.18
CA PRO A 74 -23.29 -18.64 -6.48
C PRO A 74 -24.11 -18.09 -5.29
N TYR A 75 -23.91 -18.60 -4.09
CA TYR A 75 -24.71 -18.22 -2.93
C TYR A 75 -23.92 -17.34 -1.97
N LYS A 76 -24.52 -16.22 -1.54
CA LYS A 76 -23.97 -15.34 -0.50
C LYS A 76 -23.69 -16.12 0.79
N GLY A 77 -22.52 -15.91 1.39
CA GLY A 77 -22.11 -16.53 2.65
C GLY A 77 -21.52 -17.95 2.54
N VAL A 78 -21.46 -18.53 1.33
CA VAL A 78 -20.81 -19.84 1.13
C VAL A 78 -19.31 -19.74 1.42
N LEU A 79 -18.66 -18.68 0.94
CA LEU A 79 -17.22 -18.49 1.16
C LEU A 79 -16.90 -18.43 2.65
N ASP A 80 -17.64 -17.61 3.42
CA ASP A 80 -17.47 -17.49 4.88
C ASP A 80 -17.71 -18.80 5.61
N SER A 81 -18.76 -19.53 5.17
CA SER A 81 -19.09 -20.84 5.75
C SER A 81 -17.99 -21.88 5.52
N LEU A 82 -17.39 -21.88 4.33
CA LEU A 82 -16.27 -22.77 3.99
C LEU A 82 -14.97 -22.34 4.68
N ALA A 83 -14.71 -21.05 4.74
CA ALA A 83 -13.55 -20.48 5.43
C ALA A 83 -13.57 -20.84 6.93
N ASN A 84 -14.69 -20.68 7.59
CA ASN A 84 -14.85 -21.06 9.00
C ASN A 84 -14.60 -22.57 9.23
N ARG A 85 -15.05 -23.41 8.33
CA ARG A 85 -14.81 -24.87 8.42
C ARG A 85 -13.35 -25.26 8.12
N ALA A 86 -12.64 -24.44 7.39
CA ALA A 86 -11.22 -24.60 7.08
C ALA A 86 -10.30 -23.95 8.15
N PHE A 87 -10.85 -23.50 9.27
CA PHE A 87 -10.13 -22.76 10.32
C PHE A 87 -9.45 -21.50 9.79
N ALA A 88 -10.08 -20.82 8.81
CA ALA A 88 -9.62 -19.54 8.35
C ALA A 88 -9.98 -18.41 9.33
N GLN A 89 -9.19 -17.35 9.35
CA GLN A 89 -9.42 -16.16 10.17
C GLN A 89 -10.48 -15.20 9.58
N GLY A 90 -11.40 -15.72 8.75
CA GLY A 90 -12.38 -14.94 8.00
C GLY A 90 -11.90 -14.58 6.60
N THR A 91 -12.72 -13.78 5.92
CA THR A 91 -12.42 -13.20 4.62
C THR A 91 -12.02 -11.74 4.83
N ASN A 92 -10.91 -11.31 4.25
CA ASN A 92 -10.45 -9.93 4.33
C ASN A 92 -9.82 -9.51 3.00
N ALA A 93 -9.80 -8.21 2.74
CA ALA A 93 -9.18 -7.61 1.57
C ALA A 93 -8.79 -6.17 1.87
N TRP A 94 -8.05 -5.55 0.96
CA TRP A 94 -7.84 -4.10 0.95
C TRP A 94 -7.69 -3.59 -0.47
N THR A 95 -8.10 -2.36 -0.68
CA THR A 95 -7.94 -1.62 -1.93
C THR A 95 -7.02 -0.43 -1.71
N ALA A 96 -5.86 -0.44 -2.38
CA ALA A 96 -4.95 0.69 -2.49
C ALA A 96 -5.13 1.41 -3.83
N ASN A 97 -4.39 2.49 -4.06
CA ASN A 97 -4.45 3.21 -5.33
C ASN A 97 -3.95 2.39 -6.53
N ASP A 98 -3.04 1.45 -6.29
CA ASP A 98 -2.30 0.71 -7.31
C ASP A 98 -2.58 -0.80 -7.31
N HIS A 99 -3.27 -1.30 -6.30
CA HIS A 99 -3.64 -2.72 -6.25
C HIS A 99 -4.86 -2.97 -5.36
N THR A 100 -5.48 -4.12 -5.59
CA THR A 100 -6.42 -4.73 -4.65
C THR A 100 -5.88 -6.10 -4.25
N ALA A 101 -5.87 -6.41 -2.96
CA ALA A 101 -5.41 -7.69 -2.44
C ALA A 101 -6.48 -8.37 -1.59
N TYR A 102 -6.69 -9.65 -1.83
CA TYR A 102 -7.63 -10.52 -1.12
C TYR A 102 -6.84 -11.50 -0.27
N THR A 103 -7.13 -11.56 1.03
CA THR A 103 -6.34 -12.35 1.97
C THR A 103 -7.06 -13.62 2.39
N LEU A 104 -6.30 -14.70 2.49
CA LEU A 104 -6.75 -15.97 3.04
C LEU A 104 -5.70 -16.43 4.07
N THR A 105 -6.09 -16.56 5.33
CA THR A 105 -5.23 -17.08 6.39
C THR A 105 -5.91 -18.28 7.04
N THR A 106 -5.24 -19.42 7.10
CA THR A 106 -5.77 -20.63 7.72
C THR A 106 -4.79 -21.24 8.71
N ALA A 107 -5.32 -21.95 9.71
CA ALA A 107 -4.52 -22.80 10.57
C ALA A 107 -4.26 -24.14 9.86
N GLY A 108 -2.99 -24.34 9.46
CA GLY A 108 -2.55 -25.54 8.75
C GLY A 108 -2.79 -25.50 7.23
N SER A 109 -2.10 -26.40 6.53
CA SER A 109 -2.04 -26.46 5.06
C SER A 109 -3.25 -27.12 4.41
N ASP A 110 -3.86 -28.14 5.02
CA ASP A 110 -4.98 -28.88 4.41
C ASP A 110 -6.19 -27.99 4.12
N GLY A 111 -6.60 -27.20 5.11
CA GLY A 111 -7.69 -26.24 4.95
C GLY A 111 -7.36 -25.18 3.90
N PHE A 112 -6.13 -24.69 3.93
CA PHE A 112 -5.61 -23.71 3.00
C PHE A 112 -5.70 -24.17 1.54
N LEU A 113 -5.12 -25.35 1.24
CA LEU A 113 -5.07 -25.88 -0.13
C LEU A 113 -6.44 -26.19 -0.72
N ARG A 114 -7.44 -26.51 0.13
CA ARG A 114 -8.84 -26.67 -0.29
C ARG A 114 -9.54 -25.33 -0.52
N MET A 115 -9.20 -24.32 0.28
CA MET A 115 -9.82 -22.99 0.17
C MET A 115 -9.25 -22.14 -0.96
N LEU A 116 -7.96 -22.28 -1.28
CA LEU A 116 -7.30 -21.43 -2.27
C LEU A 116 -8.00 -21.45 -3.65
N PRO A 117 -8.38 -22.59 -4.25
CA PRO A 117 -9.13 -22.60 -5.51
C PRO A 117 -10.53 -21.97 -5.38
N VAL A 118 -11.22 -22.16 -4.26
CA VAL A 118 -12.55 -21.57 -3.99
C VAL A 118 -12.44 -20.05 -3.91
N TYR A 119 -11.40 -19.56 -3.21
CA TYR A 119 -11.11 -18.14 -3.07
C TYR A 119 -10.78 -17.51 -4.42
N CYS A 120 -9.94 -18.17 -5.22
CA CYS A 120 -9.66 -17.75 -6.60
C CYS A 120 -10.91 -17.72 -7.48
N ASP A 121 -11.85 -18.69 -7.35
CA ASP A 121 -13.11 -18.65 -8.13
C ASP A 121 -13.96 -17.42 -7.75
N HIS A 122 -13.96 -17.01 -6.47
CA HIS A 122 -14.66 -15.78 -6.05
C HIS A 122 -13.98 -14.52 -6.61
N VAL A 123 -12.67 -14.41 -6.53
CA VAL A 123 -11.92 -13.23 -7.00
C VAL A 123 -12.03 -13.07 -8.53
N PHE A 124 -11.82 -14.16 -9.29
CA PHE A 124 -11.72 -14.09 -10.74
C PHE A 124 -13.04 -14.36 -11.50
N PHE A 125 -14.01 -14.97 -10.86
CA PHE A 125 -15.30 -15.33 -11.49
C PHE A 125 -16.49 -14.99 -10.59
N PRO A 126 -16.56 -13.78 -10.01
CA PRO A 126 -17.68 -13.38 -9.17
C PRO A 126 -18.98 -13.32 -9.96
N THR A 127 -20.12 -13.44 -9.27
CA THR A 127 -21.45 -13.35 -9.88
C THR A 127 -21.83 -11.93 -10.28
N LEU A 128 -21.40 -10.94 -9.52
CA LEU A 128 -21.67 -9.50 -9.69
C LEU A 128 -23.16 -9.24 -10.03
N THR A 129 -24.06 -9.63 -9.11
CA THR A 129 -25.50 -9.52 -9.30
C THR A 129 -26.03 -8.11 -8.99
N ASP A 130 -27.09 -7.68 -9.70
CA ASP A 130 -27.74 -6.38 -9.44
C ASP A 130 -28.27 -6.30 -7.99
N SER A 131 -28.81 -7.39 -7.46
CA SER A 131 -29.31 -7.44 -6.07
C SER A 131 -28.18 -7.30 -5.04
N GLY A 132 -27.04 -7.95 -5.28
CA GLY A 132 -25.84 -7.80 -4.45
C GLY A 132 -25.32 -6.35 -4.45
N PHE A 133 -25.23 -5.76 -5.65
CA PHE A 133 -24.82 -4.38 -5.82
C PHE A 133 -25.71 -3.40 -5.04
N VAL A 134 -27.03 -3.49 -5.20
CA VAL A 134 -27.96 -2.58 -4.52
C VAL A 134 -27.83 -2.68 -3.00
N THR A 135 -27.72 -3.89 -2.45
CA THR A 135 -27.64 -4.06 -0.99
C THR A 135 -26.29 -3.70 -0.41
N GLU A 136 -25.21 -3.93 -1.12
CA GLU A 136 -23.85 -3.71 -0.64
C GLU A 136 -23.37 -2.28 -0.86
N VAL A 137 -23.70 -1.68 -2.00
CA VAL A 137 -23.10 -0.41 -2.40
C VAL A 137 -23.91 0.79 -1.93
N TYR A 138 -25.11 0.97 -2.54
CA TYR A 138 -25.96 2.12 -2.23
C TYR A 138 -27.41 1.84 -2.58
N HIS A 139 -28.30 2.25 -1.69
CA HIS A 139 -29.76 2.28 -1.91
C HIS A 139 -30.44 3.26 -0.95
N ILE A 140 -31.67 3.61 -1.25
CA ILE A 140 -32.56 4.29 -0.30
C ILE A 140 -33.37 3.24 0.45
N ASN A 141 -33.26 3.23 1.78
CA ASN A 141 -33.96 2.27 2.64
C ASN A 141 -35.45 2.61 2.82
N GLY A 142 -36.18 1.73 3.51
CA GLY A 142 -37.61 1.93 3.79
C GLY A 142 -37.95 3.15 4.66
N LYS A 143 -36.98 3.84 5.25
CA LYS A 143 -37.15 5.10 5.97
C LYS A 143 -36.80 6.33 5.14
N LEU A 144 -36.50 6.15 3.85
CA LEU A 144 -36.04 7.19 2.93
C LEU A 144 -34.66 7.76 3.29
N GLU A 145 -33.79 6.94 3.90
CA GLU A 145 -32.43 7.30 4.23
C GLU A 145 -31.46 6.61 3.27
N ASP A 146 -30.33 7.26 3.00
CA ASP A 146 -29.20 6.65 2.28
C ASP A 146 -28.67 5.45 3.07
N ALA A 147 -28.41 4.34 2.39
CA ALA A 147 -27.94 3.10 2.97
C ALA A 147 -27.05 2.32 2.00
N GLY A 148 -26.31 1.36 2.50
CA GLY A 148 -25.35 0.52 1.80
C GLY A 148 -24.10 0.34 2.65
N VAL A 149 -23.44 -0.79 2.56
CA VAL A 149 -22.25 -1.08 3.36
C VAL A 149 -21.10 -0.14 2.95
N VAL A 150 -20.77 -0.13 1.65
CA VAL A 150 -19.73 0.75 1.10
C VAL A 150 -20.05 2.23 1.33
N TYR A 151 -21.32 2.63 1.05
CA TYR A 151 -21.74 4.01 1.27
C TYR A 151 -21.59 4.46 2.73
N SER A 152 -21.99 3.61 3.67
CA SER A 152 -21.90 3.93 5.11
C SER A 152 -20.46 3.98 5.60
N GLU A 153 -19.60 3.13 5.07
CA GLU A 153 -18.16 3.16 5.36
C GLU A 153 -17.53 4.47 4.86
N MET A 154 -17.77 4.81 3.60
CA MET A 154 -17.21 6.03 3.02
C MET A 154 -17.80 7.30 3.62
N GLN A 155 -19.06 7.26 4.11
CA GLN A 155 -19.64 8.37 4.86
C GLN A 155 -18.86 8.67 6.15
N GLY A 156 -18.35 7.63 6.82
CA GLY A 156 -17.52 7.79 8.01
C GLY A 156 -16.14 8.41 7.70
N ARG A 157 -15.62 8.16 6.50
CA ARG A 157 -14.28 8.60 6.08
C ARG A 157 -14.25 9.96 5.40
N GLU A 158 -15.21 10.27 4.53
CA GLU A 158 -15.20 11.46 3.64
C GLU A 158 -15.03 12.79 4.37
N ASN A 159 -15.33 12.85 5.68
CA ASN A 159 -15.19 14.07 6.48
C ASN A 159 -14.18 13.94 7.63
N SER A 160 -13.35 12.93 7.63
CA SER A 160 -12.24 12.83 8.60
C SER A 160 -11.08 13.73 8.20
N SER A 161 -10.37 14.32 9.16
CA SER A 161 -9.19 15.14 8.88
C SER A 161 -8.12 14.36 8.11
N ALA A 162 -7.84 13.13 8.52
CA ALA A 162 -6.81 12.29 7.93
C ALA A 162 -7.10 11.96 6.45
N ASP A 163 -8.33 11.52 6.13
CA ASP A 163 -8.70 11.17 4.75
C ASP A 163 -8.73 12.41 3.84
N LEU A 164 -9.22 13.55 4.34
CA LEU A 164 -9.21 14.81 3.59
C LEU A 164 -7.79 15.31 3.30
N MET A 165 -6.89 15.24 4.28
CA MET A 165 -5.49 15.62 4.13
C MET A 165 -4.76 14.70 3.17
N GLU A 166 -4.96 13.38 3.28
CA GLU A 166 -4.35 12.39 2.36
C GLU A 166 -4.82 12.63 0.92
N LEU A 167 -6.12 12.75 0.69
CA LEU A 167 -6.68 13.04 -0.64
C LEU A 167 -6.15 14.36 -1.20
N LYS A 168 -6.05 15.41 -0.37
CA LYS A 168 -5.47 16.68 -0.79
C LYS A 168 -3.99 16.54 -1.14
N THR A 169 -3.23 15.83 -0.32
CA THR A 169 -1.81 15.54 -0.57
C THR A 169 -1.61 14.81 -1.90
N GLN A 170 -2.37 13.75 -2.16
CA GLN A 170 -2.33 13.01 -3.42
C GLN A 170 -2.65 13.91 -4.63
N ARG A 171 -3.68 14.75 -4.51
CA ARG A 171 -4.06 15.68 -5.58
C ARG A 171 -3.04 16.77 -5.85
N MET A 172 -2.23 17.12 -4.87
CA MET A 172 -1.15 18.09 -5.03
C MET A 172 0.13 17.45 -5.57
N LEU A 173 0.41 16.21 -5.21
CA LEU A 173 1.62 15.48 -5.63
C LEU A 173 1.53 14.89 -7.04
N TYR A 174 0.33 14.44 -7.46
CA TYR A 174 0.18 13.66 -8.67
C TYR A 174 -0.58 14.42 -9.77
N PRO A 175 -0.15 14.33 -11.04
CA PRO A 175 -0.85 14.94 -12.16
C PRO A 175 -2.23 14.30 -12.39
N ARG A 176 -3.12 14.99 -13.10
CA ARG A 176 -4.49 14.50 -13.40
C ARG A 176 -4.53 13.18 -14.16
N THR A 177 -3.44 12.79 -14.80
CA THR A 177 -3.28 11.54 -15.53
C THR A 177 -2.83 10.38 -14.64
N SER A 178 -2.52 10.62 -13.36
CA SER A 178 -2.10 9.57 -12.42
C SER A 178 -3.29 9.03 -11.64
N ALA A 179 -3.37 7.71 -11.51
CA ALA A 179 -4.37 7.03 -10.69
C ALA A 179 -4.12 7.22 -9.17
N TYR A 180 -2.89 7.55 -8.75
CA TYR A 180 -2.62 7.90 -7.34
C TYR A 180 -3.38 9.12 -6.84
N ARG A 181 -4.02 9.86 -7.74
CA ARG A 181 -4.80 11.05 -7.42
C ARG A 181 -6.23 10.76 -6.98
N SER A 182 -6.74 9.56 -7.28
CA SER A 182 -8.15 9.19 -7.12
C SER A 182 -8.47 8.68 -5.72
N GLU A 183 -9.69 8.97 -5.25
CA GLU A 183 -10.27 8.32 -4.08
C GLU A 183 -10.82 6.95 -4.48
N THR A 184 -10.08 5.89 -4.15
CA THR A 184 -10.42 4.52 -4.56
C THR A 184 -11.61 3.94 -3.81
N GLY A 185 -11.89 4.43 -2.60
CA GLY A 185 -13.06 4.09 -1.80
C GLY A 185 -14.37 4.67 -2.36
N GLY A 186 -14.25 5.76 -3.08
CA GLY A 186 -15.34 6.49 -3.71
C GLY A 186 -15.93 7.59 -2.85
N LEU A 187 -16.12 8.75 -3.45
CA LEU A 187 -16.86 9.83 -2.81
C LEU A 187 -18.35 9.51 -2.76
N MET A 188 -19.06 9.89 -1.70
CA MET A 188 -20.49 9.62 -1.51
C MET A 188 -21.34 10.09 -2.71
N SER A 189 -21.01 11.22 -3.31
CA SER A 189 -21.71 11.74 -4.50
C SER A 189 -21.55 10.82 -5.71
N ALA A 190 -20.39 10.19 -5.87
CA ALA A 190 -20.10 9.27 -6.96
C ALA A 190 -20.73 7.87 -6.71
N LEU A 191 -20.69 7.38 -5.48
CA LEU A 191 -21.31 6.10 -5.10
C LEU A 191 -22.83 6.08 -5.33
N ARG A 192 -23.52 7.23 -5.18
CA ARG A 192 -24.96 7.33 -5.45
C ARG A 192 -25.36 7.10 -6.92
N VAL A 193 -24.45 7.33 -7.84
CA VAL A 193 -24.70 7.21 -9.29
C VAL A 193 -23.95 6.06 -9.95
N LEU A 194 -23.11 5.35 -9.17
CA LEU A 194 -22.33 4.21 -9.63
C LEU A 194 -23.26 3.09 -10.13
N THR A 195 -22.84 2.38 -11.17
CA THR A 195 -23.61 1.31 -11.78
C THR A 195 -22.87 -0.03 -11.69
N ILE A 196 -23.65 -1.12 -11.69
CA ILE A 196 -23.06 -2.46 -11.67
C ILE A 196 -22.30 -2.77 -12.97
N ASP A 197 -22.64 -2.16 -14.08
CA ASP A 197 -21.96 -2.37 -15.35
C ASP A 197 -20.55 -1.76 -15.34
N GLU A 198 -20.35 -0.62 -14.70
CA GLU A 198 -19.00 -0.06 -14.47
C GLU A 198 -18.13 -1.02 -13.64
N ILE A 199 -18.71 -1.69 -12.64
CA ILE A 199 -18.01 -2.71 -11.84
C ILE A 199 -17.65 -3.93 -12.69
N ARG A 200 -18.60 -4.42 -13.53
CA ARG A 200 -18.37 -5.56 -14.43
C ARG A 200 -17.27 -5.26 -15.45
N ASP A 201 -17.28 -4.07 -16.03
CA ASP A 201 -16.27 -3.62 -17.00
C ASP A 201 -14.88 -3.50 -16.35
N TYR A 202 -14.83 -2.95 -15.12
CA TYR A 202 -13.58 -2.85 -14.35
C TYR A 202 -13.01 -4.23 -14.00
N HIS A 203 -13.86 -5.15 -13.51
CA HIS A 203 -13.47 -6.53 -13.25
C HIS A 203 -12.92 -7.19 -14.53
N ALA A 204 -13.62 -7.09 -15.66
CA ALA A 204 -13.19 -7.67 -16.93
C ALA A 204 -11.84 -7.11 -17.41
N ARG A 205 -11.53 -5.86 -17.06
CA ARG A 205 -10.28 -5.19 -17.46
C ARG A 205 -9.08 -5.61 -16.62
N TYR A 206 -9.23 -5.70 -15.30
CA TYR A 206 -8.09 -5.87 -14.39
C TYR A 206 -7.98 -7.25 -13.76
N TYR A 207 -9.08 -8.02 -13.63
CA TYR A 207 -9.10 -9.30 -12.93
C TYR A 207 -8.78 -10.47 -13.89
N ALA A 208 -7.56 -10.45 -14.38
CA ALA A 208 -7.04 -11.43 -15.30
C ALA A 208 -5.76 -12.07 -14.77
N PRO A 209 -5.50 -13.37 -15.08
CA PRO A 209 -4.36 -14.07 -14.49
C PRO A 209 -3.00 -13.42 -14.81
N HIS A 210 -2.82 -12.86 -16.01
CA HIS A 210 -1.58 -12.17 -16.38
C HIS A 210 -1.35 -10.85 -15.63
N ASN A 211 -2.38 -10.33 -14.95
CA ASN A 211 -2.34 -9.12 -14.11
C ASN A 211 -2.48 -9.46 -12.62
N ALA A 212 -2.22 -10.71 -12.23
CA ALA A 212 -2.43 -11.17 -10.87
C ALA A 212 -1.21 -11.91 -10.32
N ALA A 213 -1.04 -11.82 -9.01
CA ALA A 213 -0.14 -12.67 -8.26
C ALA A 213 -0.86 -13.37 -7.10
N ILE A 214 -0.42 -14.59 -6.80
CA ILE A 214 -0.74 -15.28 -5.56
C ILE A 214 0.53 -15.27 -4.71
N VAL A 215 0.56 -14.44 -3.69
CA VAL A 215 1.65 -14.41 -2.71
C VAL A 215 1.29 -15.36 -1.59
N LEU A 216 2.18 -16.30 -1.30
CA LEU A 216 2.01 -17.39 -0.34
C LEU A 216 3.07 -17.27 0.75
N CYS A 217 2.66 -17.40 2.02
CA CYS A 217 3.54 -17.35 3.17
C CYS A 217 3.25 -18.51 4.12
N GLY A 218 4.26 -19.35 4.38
CA GLY A 218 4.16 -20.46 5.31
C GLY A 218 4.46 -21.84 4.72
N PRO A 219 4.31 -22.90 5.54
CA PRO A 219 4.67 -24.25 5.16
C PRO A 219 3.56 -24.89 4.31
N LEU A 220 3.91 -25.31 3.11
CA LEU A 220 3.03 -26.03 2.19
C LEU A 220 3.76 -27.24 1.61
N ASP A 221 3.08 -28.36 1.42
CA ASP A 221 3.60 -29.44 0.59
C ASP A 221 3.68 -28.97 -0.87
N ARG A 222 4.86 -29.09 -1.45
CA ARG A 222 5.11 -28.61 -2.81
C ARG A 222 4.24 -29.29 -3.85
N THR A 223 4.03 -30.61 -3.72
CA THR A 223 3.25 -31.39 -4.69
C THR A 223 1.77 -31.02 -4.65
N GLU A 224 1.23 -30.88 -3.45
CA GLU A 224 -0.16 -30.50 -3.24
C GLU A 224 -0.41 -29.05 -3.66
N LEU A 225 0.51 -28.12 -3.35
CA LEU A 225 0.44 -26.74 -3.80
C LEU A 225 0.41 -26.66 -5.32
N PHE A 226 1.34 -27.34 -6.01
CA PHE A 226 1.36 -27.31 -7.49
C PHE A 226 0.13 -27.98 -8.11
N SER A 227 -0.47 -28.96 -7.46
CA SER A 227 -1.76 -29.52 -7.88
C SER A 227 -2.89 -28.52 -7.76
N ALA A 228 -2.96 -27.76 -6.65
CA ALA A 228 -3.96 -26.71 -6.46
C ALA A 228 -3.78 -25.56 -7.48
N LEU A 229 -2.54 -25.10 -7.68
CA LEU A 229 -2.20 -24.07 -8.65
C LEU A 229 -2.52 -24.48 -10.09
N GLN A 230 -2.28 -25.76 -10.45
CA GLN A 230 -2.64 -26.30 -11.76
C GLN A 230 -4.16 -26.28 -11.95
N SER A 231 -4.93 -26.65 -10.93
CA SER A 231 -6.40 -26.57 -10.96
C SER A 231 -6.91 -25.16 -11.21
N ILE A 232 -6.27 -24.16 -10.58
CA ILE A 232 -6.58 -22.74 -10.78
C ILE A 232 -6.24 -22.32 -12.21
N ASP A 233 -5.08 -22.70 -12.71
CA ASP A 233 -4.62 -22.37 -14.07
C ASP A 233 -5.52 -23.00 -15.14
N ASP A 234 -5.90 -24.27 -14.96
CA ASP A 234 -6.87 -24.98 -15.82
C ASP A 234 -8.24 -24.29 -15.82
N ARG A 235 -8.65 -23.74 -14.67
CA ARG A 235 -9.91 -22.98 -14.56
C ARG A 235 -9.88 -21.72 -15.41
N PHE A 236 -8.77 -20.96 -15.43
CA PHE A 236 -8.62 -19.80 -16.32
C PHE A 236 -8.71 -20.19 -17.80
N VAL A 237 -8.09 -21.31 -18.19
CA VAL A 237 -8.17 -21.81 -19.56
C VAL A 237 -9.61 -22.21 -19.91
N GLN A 238 -10.28 -22.95 -19.03
CA GLN A 238 -11.68 -23.37 -19.21
C GLN A 238 -12.64 -22.18 -19.36
N MET A 239 -12.41 -21.11 -18.58
CA MET A 239 -13.24 -19.91 -18.59
C MET A 239 -12.90 -18.95 -19.73
N GLY A 240 -11.87 -19.24 -20.54
CA GLY A 240 -11.42 -18.41 -21.67
C GLY A 240 -10.77 -17.08 -21.27
N THR A 241 -10.34 -16.95 -20.01
CA THR A 241 -9.64 -15.74 -19.49
C THR A 241 -8.13 -15.83 -19.64
N ALA A 242 -7.57 -17.01 -19.93
CA ALA A 242 -6.18 -17.18 -20.28
C ALA A 242 -5.86 -16.49 -21.61
N LYS A 243 -4.92 -15.54 -21.61
CA LYS A 243 -4.48 -14.77 -22.80
C LYS A 243 -2.98 -14.91 -23.08
N GLY A 244 -2.38 -15.99 -22.56
CA GLY A 244 -0.94 -16.23 -22.61
C GLY A 244 -0.19 -15.53 -21.48
N GLU A 245 1.11 -15.78 -21.42
CA GLU A 245 2.00 -15.33 -20.35
C GLU A 245 2.05 -13.80 -20.21
N LEU A 246 2.03 -13.08 -21.31
CA LEU A 246 2.14 -11.61 -21.37
C LEU A 246 0.78 -10.90 -21.50
N GLY A 247 -0.32 -11.65 -21.44
CA GLY A 247 -1.66 -11.08 -21.67
C GLY A 247 -1.98 -10.84 -23.15
N PRO A 248 -3.10 -10.17 -23.45
CA PRO A 248 -3.51 -9.91 -24.82
C PRO A 248 -2.60 -8.88 -25.50
N PRO A 249 -2.51 -8.86 -26.84
CA PRO A 249 -1.75 -7.87 -27.58
C PRO A 249 -2.15 -6.43 -27.19
N GLY A 250 -1.15 -5.60 -26.87
CA GLY A 250 -1.38 -4.21 -26.47
C GLY A 250 -1.73 -4.00 -25.01
N TRP A 251 -1.81 -5.06 -24.21
CA TRP A 251 -1.96 -4.92 -22.75
C TRP A 251 -0.71 -4.23 -22.16
N LYS A 252 -0.97 -3.31 -21.24
CA LYS A 252 0.07 -2.59 -20.51
C LYS A 252 -0.11 -2.81 -19.03
N ARG A 253 1.00 -3.09 -18.36
CA ARG A 253 1.02 -3.30 -16.91
C ARG A 253 0.68 -1.99 -16.20
N PRO A 254 -0.34 -1.97 -15.32
CA PRO A 254 -0.66 -0.79 -14.50
C PRO A 254 0.56 -0.30 -13.71
N PHE A 255 0.69 1.01 -13.54
CA PHE A 255 1.75 1.69 -12.78
C PHE A 255 3.20 1.45 -13.24
N VAL A 256 3.43 0.63 -14.25
CA VAL A 256 4.76 0.39 -14.84
C VAL A 256 4.81 0.90 -16.28
N GLU A 257 3.78 0.60 -17.08
CA GLU A 257 3.72 0.91 -18.51
C GLU A 257 2.58 1.85 -18.89
N THR A 258 1.76 2.24 -17.90
CA THR A 258 0.61 3.16 -18.09
C THR A 258 0.97 4.59 -17.69
N ALA A 259 0.05 5.53 -17.92
CA ALA A 259 0.20 6.92 -17.48
C ALA A 259 0.28 7.06 -15.95
N SER A 260 -0.22 6.08 -15.19
CA SER A 260 -0.10 6.04 -13.73
C SER A 260 1.34 5.89 -13.24
N ALA A 261 2.27 5.46 -14.09
CA ALA A 261 3.69 5.39 -13.77
C ALA A 261 4.38 6.75 -13.65
N MET A 262 3.67 7.86 -13.92
CA MET A 262 4.25 9.19 -13.76
C MET A 262 4.57 9.47 -12.28
N PRO A 263 5.81 9.90 -11.98
CA PRO A 263 6.23 10.15 -10.61
C PRO A 263 5.48 11.34 -10.00
N PRO A 264 5.42 11.43 -8.67
CA PRO A 264 4.94 12.61 -7.98
C PRO A 264 5.85 13.82 -8.27
N VAL A 265 5.29 15.03 -8.24
CA VAL A 265 6.00 16.28 -8.51
C VAL A 265 5.65 17.31 -7.45
N ILE A 266 6.66 17.96 -6.87
CA ILE A 266 6.50 19.12 -5.98
C ILE A 266 7.08 20.39 -6.65
N ASP A 267 7.02 20.51 -7.95
CA ASP A 267 7.53 21.68 -8.66
C ASP A 267 6.39 22.67 -8.97
N GLY A 268 6.62 23.93 -8.61
CA GLY A 268 5.64 25.02 -8.81
C GLY A 268 5.33 25.37 -10.26
N THR A 269 6.09 24.86 -11.25
CA THR A 269 5.92 25.18 -12.68
C THR A 269 5.02 24.18 -13.42
N GLU A 270 5.06 22.90 -13.06
CA GLU A 270 4.25 21.88 -13.72
C GLU A 270 2.87 21.66 -13.07
N LEU A 271 2.72 22.02 -11.81
CA LEU A 271 1.43 22.03 -11.10
C LEU A 271 0.41 23.04 -11.69
N ALA A 272 0.80 23.86 -12.66
CA ALA A 272 -0.08 24.84 -13.33
C ALA A 272 -1.30 24.22 -14.04
N GLY A 273 -1.29 22.92 -14.29
CA GLY A 273 -2.41 22.16 -14.87
C GLY A 273 -3.02 21.10 -13.95
N ALA A 274 -2.41 20.81 -12.81
CA ALA A 274 -2.81 19.74 -11.91
C ALA A 274 -3.49 20.30 -10.66
N GLY A 275 -4.79 20.32 -10.62
CA GLY A 275 -5.55 20.17 -9.39
C GLY A 275 -5.72 21.34 -8.45
N VAL A 276 -5.66 22.57 -8.89
CA VAL A 276 -6.48 23.60 -8.24
C VAL A 276 -7.91 23.35 -8.72
N ASP A 277 -8.77 22.79 -7.88
CA ASP A 277 -10.19 22.87 -8.13
C ASP A 277 -10.55 24.36 -8.16
N ASP A 278 -11.41 24.78 -9.10
CA ASP A 278 -11.91 26.17 -9.15
C ASP A 278 -12.58 26.59 -7.82
N ALA A 279 -12.85 25.63 -6.94
CA ALA A 279 -13.39 25.79 -5.59
C ALA A 279 -12.33 26.05 -4.51
N ASP A 280 -11.01 25.96 -4.80
CA ASP A 280 -9.98 26.20 -3.78
C ASP A 280 -9.92 27.69 -3.39
N PRO A 281 -9.86 28.01 -2.08
CA PRO A 281 -9.76 29.37 -1.62
C PRO A 281 -8.48 30.07 -2.12
N PRO A 282 -8.45 31.39 -2.27
CA PRO A 282 -7.28 32.14 -2.73
C PRO A 282 -6.00 31.91 -1.92
N ALA A 283 -6.12 31.49 -0.66
CA ALA A 283 -4.99 31.15 0.21
C ALA A 283 -4.17 29.93 -0.29
N ASN A 284 -4.78 29.03 -1.08
CA ASN A 284 -4.12 27.87 -1.67
C ASN A 284 -3.34 28.18 -2.97
N ARG A 285 -3.08 29.46 -3.26
CA ARG A 285 -2.32 29.86 -4.46
C ARG A 285 -0.82 29.63 -4.34
N ASP A 286 -0.29 29.58 -3.12
CA ASP A 286 1.05 29.02 -2.89
C ASP A 286 0.93 27.50 -2.86
N ARG A 287 1.23 26.88 -4.00
CA ARG A 287 1.03 25.46 -4.28
C ARG A 287 1.87 24.52 -3.41
N ARG A 288 2.79 25.04 -2.64
CA ARG A 288 3.61 24.30 -1.68
C ARG A 288 3.03 24.30 -0.28
N ARG A 289 2.03 25.18 0.00
CA ARG A 289 1.30 25.19 1.25
C ARG A 289 -0.20 25.29 0.94
N VAL A 290 -0.96 24.31 1.40
CA VAL A 290 -2.41 24.25 1.18
C VAL A 290 -3.15 23.99 2.48
N PHE A 291 -4.36 24.52 2.57
CA PHE A 291 -5.23 24.38 3.74
C PHE A 291 -6.41 23.48 3.40
N VAL A 292 -6.78 22.64 4.37
CA VAL A 292 -7.92 21.73 4.30
C VAL A 292 -8.81 22.02 5.50
N ASN A 293 -10.09 22.28 5.26
CA ASN A 293 -11.09 22.43 6.33
C ASN A 293 -11.88 21.14 6.47
N PHE A 294 -12.14 20.72 7.69
CA PHE A 294 -13.00 19.57 7.99
C PHE A 294 -14.02 19.95 9.08
N PRO A 295 -15.19 19.27 9.12
CA PRO A 295 -16.24 19.59 10.09
C PRO A 295 -15.88 19.12 11.49
N GLU A 296 -15.43 20.04 12.34
CA GLU A 296 -15.13 19.79 13.75
C GLU A 296 -15.72 20.91 14.61
N ARG A 297 -16.07 20.60 15.86
CA ARG A 297 -16.59 21.59 16.84
C ARG A 297 -15.48 22.32 17.58
N ASP A 298 -14.38 21.65 17.83
CA ASP A 298 -13.20 22.23 18.49
C ASP A 298 -12.19 22.68 17.44
N GLU A 299 -12.09 23.98 17.23
CA GLU A 299 -11.14 24.60 16.32
C GLU A 299 -9.82 25.02 17.00
N SER A 300 -9.58 24.58 18.24
CA SER A 300 -8.36 24.93 18.99
C SER A 300 -7.11 24.22 18.51
N ILE A 301 -7.28 23.09 17.81
CA ILE A 301 -6.19 22.27 17.29
C ILE A 301 -6.44 21.93 15.81
N GLY A 302 -5.35 21.62 15.10
CA GLY A 302 -5.37 21.11 13.75
C GLY A 302 -4.26 20.08 13.55
N GLU A 303 -4.00 19.76 12.30
CA GLU A 303 -2.96 18.81 11.88
C GLU A 303 -2.06 19.44 10.82
N VAL A 304 -0.80 19.03 10.76
CA VAL A 304 0.13 19.44 9.70
C VAL A 304 0.80 18.22 9.13
N GLN A 305 0.77 18.09 7.80
CA GLN A 305 1.51 17.09 7.06
C GLN A 305 2.52 17.76 6.14
N ILE A 306 3.78 17.34 6.21
CA ILE A 306 4.85 17.83 5.35
C ILE A 306 5.36 16.66 4.52
N SER A 307 5.34 16.78 3.20
CA SER A 307 5.73 15.72 2.28
C SER A 307 6.90 16.13 1.39
N TRP A 308 7.81 15.20 1.13
CA TRP A 308 8.95 15.33 0.23
C TRP A 308 9.02 14.15 -0.74
N LEU A 309 9.68 14.34 -1.87
CA LEU A 309 9.96 13.23 -2.78
C LEU A 309 11.10 12.39 -2.22
N GLY A 310 10.84 11.09 -2.05
CA GLY A 310 11.82 10.11 -1.60
C GLY A 310 12.67 9.54 -2.75
N PRO A 311 13.51 8.53 -2.46
CA PRO A 311 14.22 7.76 -3.48
C PRO A 311 13.28 6.92 -4.35
N THR A 312 13.83 6.24 -5.34
CA THR A 312 13.10 5.25 -6.12
C THR A 312 13.00 3.93 -5.35
N MET A 313 12.04 3.08 -5.69
CA MET A 313 11.89 1.75 -5.09
C MET A 313 13.11 0.83 -5.34
N ASP A 314 13.89 1.10 -6.38
CA ASP A 314 15.13 0.37 -6.66
C ASP A 314 16.30 0.73 -5.71
N ASP A 315 16.21 1.86 -5.00
CA ASP A 315 17.25 2.35 -4.07
C ASP A 315 17.04 1.82 -2.64
N SER A 316 16.99 0.50 -2.49
CA SER A 316 16.68 -0.17 -1.20
C SER A 316 17.58 0.27 -0.05
N LEU A 317 18.86 0.58 -0.30
CA LEU A 317 19.78 1.08 0.74
C LEU A 317 19.40 2.49 1.23
N GLU A 318 19.06 3.40 0.30
CA GLU A 318 18.63 4.75 0.69
C GLU A 318 17.26 4.73 1.38
N LEU A 319 16.33 3.87 0.95
CA LEU A 319 15.05 3.68 1.62
C LEU A 319 15.26 3.25 3.08
N GLN A 320 16.05 2.21 3.32
CA GLN A 320 16.35 1.75 4.66
C GLN A 320 17.13 2.78 5.49
N ALA A 321 18.03 3.54 4.86
CA ALA A 321 18.73 4.64 5.54
C ALA A 321 17.77 5.75 6.00
N LEU A 322 16.76 6.07 5.20
CA LEU A 322 15.74 7.06 5.57
C LEU A 322 14.80 6.55 6.67
N ASP A 323 14.47 5.26 6.69
CA ASP A 323 13.68 4.67 7.77
C ASP A 323 14.44 4.71 9.10
N VAL A 324 15.73 4.34 9.08
CA VAL A 324 16.62 4.47 10.25
C VAL A 324 16.77 5.93 10.71
N LEU A 325 16.92 6.86 9.76
CA LEU A 325 16.99 8.30 10.07
C LEU A 325 15.67 8.81 10.67
N SER A 326 14.53 8.38 10.14
CA SER A 326 13.20 8.70 10.68
C SER A 326 13.06 8.21 12.13
N THR A 327 13.46 6.97 12.40
CA THR A 327 13.53 6.41 13.77
C THR A 327 14.46 7.23 14.67
N TYR A 328 15.65 7.63 14.17
CA TYR A 328 16.56 8.50 14.93
C TYR A 328 15.91 9.83 15.29
N LEU A 329 15.11 10.39 14.41
CA LEU A 329 14.45 11.69 14.63
C LEU A 329 13.25 11.60 15.59
N THR A 330 12.51 10.47 15.65
CA THR A 330 11.17 10.42 16.27
C THR A 330 10.95 9.35 17.34
N ASP A 331 11.70 8.22 17.37
CA ASP A 331 11.32 6.98 18.08
C ASP A 331 11.34 7.02 19.61
N SER A 332 11.66 8.08 20.25
CA SER A 332 11.69 8.10 21.73
C SER A 332 11.58 9.50 22.28
N PRO A 333 11.18 9.67 23.55
CA PRO A 333 11.11 10.99 24.19
C PRO A 333 12.41 11.78 24.12
N VAL A 334 13.57 11.13 23.98
CA VAL A 334 14.87 11.81 23.86
C VAL A 334 15.27 12.06 22.40
N SER A 335 14.44 11.73 21.43
CA SER A 335 14.72 11.99 20.01
C SER A 335 14.60 13.47 19.66
N PRO A 336 15.35 13.95 18.65
CA PRO A 336 15.40 15.38 18.35
C PRO A 336 14.03 16.02 18.10
N MET A 337 13.14 15.35 17.40
CA MET A 337 11.81 15.90 17.11
C MET A 337 10.88 15.79 18.31
N GLN A 338 10.94 14.71 19.08
CA GLN A 338 10.14 14.61 20.31
C GLN A 338 10.52 15.71 21.29
N GLN A 339 11.81 15.97 21.50
CA GLN A 339 12.29 17.05 22.38
C GLN A 339 11.88 18.45 21.89
N GLU A 340 11.89 18.70 20.59
CA GLU A 340 11.55 20.01 20.03
C GLU A 340 10.06 20.30 20.03
N PHE A 341 9.22 19.29 19.75
CA PHE A 341 7.81 19.50 19.47
C PHE A 341 6.86 19.00 20.56
N VAL A 342 7.22 17.92 21.27
CA VAL A 342 6.31 17.24 22.21
C VAL A 342 6.78 17.38 23.65
N GLU A 343 8.05 17.04 23.95
CA GLU A 343 8.62 16.97 25.32
C GLU A 343 9.14 18.35 25.79
N ARG A 344 8.27 19.35 25.76
CA ARG A 344 8.58 20.72 26.17
C ARG A 344 7.44 21.30 27.00
N ASP A 345 7.69 22.40 27.75
CA ASP A 345 6.72 23.03 28.64
C ASP A 345 5.43 23.47 27.90
N GLU A 346 5.55 23.94 26.66
CA GLU A 346 4.45 24.28 25.77
C GLU A 346 4.56 23.41 24.49
N PRO A 347 3.95 22.23 24.44
CA PRO A 347 4.02 21.35 23.27
C PRO A 347 3.45 21.98 22.01
N LEU A 348 4.13 21.76 20.88
CA LEU A 348 3.68 22.22 19.57
C LEU A 348 2.75 21.21 18.87
N CYS A 349 2.77 19.97 19.33
CA CYS A 349 1.88 18.90 18.90
C CYS A 349 1.86 17.79 19.95
N THR A 350 0.95 16.83 19.82
CA THR A 350 0.89 15.68 20.74
C THR A 350 1.60 14.45 20.22
N ASP A 351 1.74 14.30 18.91
CA ASP A 351 2.40 13.17 18.29
C ASP A 351 3.04 13.55 16.95
N ILE A 352 4.12 12.82 16.61
CA ILE A 352 4.87 12.99 15.36
C ILE A 352 5.16 11.62 14.76
N TYR A 353 4.82 11.48 13.49
CA TYR A 353 5.16 10.31 12.70
C TYR A 353 5.92 10.73 11.45
N ILE A 354 7.03 10.05 11.13
CA ILE A 354 7.70 10.14 9.83
C ILE A 354 7.65 8.77 9.19
N GLY A 355 7.12 8.71 7.98
CA GLY A 355 7.01 7.49 7.20
C GLY A 355 7.37 7.70 5.75
N ASN A 356 7.65 6.58 5.09
CA ASN A 356 7.90 6.53 3.67
C ASN A 356 6.74 5.79 2.99
N ASN A 357 6.03 6.49 2.12
CA ASN A 357 4.95 5.90 1.32
C ASN A 357 5.52 5.34 0.03
N GLU A 358 5.54 4.02 -0.06
CA GLU A 358 5.97 3.31 -1.25
C GLU A 358 4.98 3.51 -2.40
N ARG A 359 5.49 3.85 -3.57
CA ARG A 359 4.72 4.13 -4.79
C ARG A 359 5.51 3.71 -6.01
N ALA A 360 4.83 3.46 -7.10
CA ALA A 360 5.49 3.24 -8.39
C ALA A 360 6.42 4.41 -8.75
N GLY A 361 7.63 4.11 -9.10
CA GLY A 361 8.66 5.08 -9.48
C GLY A 361 9.36 5.73 -8.30
N ARG A 362 8.77 6.73 -7.66
CA ARG A 362 9.35 7.45 -6.51
C ARG A 362 8.47 7.36 -5.29
N THR A 363 9.10 7.16 -4.15
CA THR A 363 8.44 7.17 -2.86
C THR A 363 8.13 8.60 -2.39
N VAL A 364 7.27 8.72 -1.40
CA VAL A 364 6.92 9.99 -0.76
C VAL A 364 7.21 9.89 0.73
N LEU A 365 8.16 10.68 1.20
CA LEU A 365 8.42 10.85 2.63
C LEU A 365 7.39 11.82 3.19
N SER A 366 6.79 11.51 4.33
CA SER A 366 5.84 12.39 5.01
C SER A 366 6.12 12.47 6.50
N ALA A 367 6.09 13.68 7.04
CA ALA A 367 6.06 13.95 8.47
C ALA A 367 4.68 14.48 8.84
N SER A 368 3.99 13.80 9.75
CA SER A 368 2.67 14.17 10.25
C SER A 368 2.77 14.63 11.70
N PHE A 369 2.10 15.71 12.02
CA PHE A 369 2.02 16.31 13.34
C PHE A 369 0.57 16.42 13.77
N SER A 370 0.21 15.76 14.86
CA SER A 370 -1.18 15.66 15.34
C SER A 370 -1.46 16.63 16.49
N ALA A 371 -2.69 17.13 16.55
CA ALA A 371 -3.18 18.04 17.57
C ALA A 371 -2.27 19.27 17.77
N VAL A 372 -1.92 19.92 16.67
CA VAL A 372 -1.15 21.17 16.66
C VAL A 372 -2.06 22.33 17.08
N PRO A 373 -1.70 23.17 18.09
CA PRO A 373 -2.48 24.35 18.44
C PRO A 373 -2.68 25.25 17.21
N THR A 374 -3.92 25.73 16.97
CA THR A 374 -4.26 26.52 15.76
C THR A 374 -3.34 27.73 15.56
N ALA A 375 -2.90 28.37 16.65
CA ALA A 375 -1.97 29.49 16.59
C ALA A 375 -0.55 29.11 16.10
N GLN A 376 -0.20 27.82 16.08
CA GLN A 376 1.12 27.30 15.69
C GLN A 376 1.12 26.63 14.29
N LEU A 377 -0.05 26.42 13.69
CA LEU A 377 -0.18 25.73 12.41
C LEU A 377 0.67 26.35 11.31
N ASP A 378 0.73 27.68 11.25
CA ASP A 378 1.46 28.41 10.21
C ASP A 378 2.98 28.43 10.41
N GLU A 379 3.46 28.15 11.62
CA GLU A 379 4.88 28.26 11.98
C GLU A 379 5.58 26.90 12.10
N LEU A 380 4.81 25.81 12.14
CA LEU A 380 5.33 24.49 12.48
C LEU A 380 6.42 24.00 11.52
N ASP A 381 6.23 24.17 10.21
CA ASP A 381 7.22 23.79 9.20
C ASP A 381 8.51 24.62 9.30
N GLY A 382 8.40 25.88 9.74
CA GLY A 382 9.55 26.73 10.07
C GLY A 382 10.32 26.23 11.31
N HIS A 383 9.63 25.69 12.32
CA HIS A 383 10.26 25.04 13.47
C HIS A 383 11.03 23.79 13.03
N LEU A 384 10.41 22.96 12.17
CA LEU A 384 11.07 21.79 11.63
C LEU A 384 12.34 22.15 10.85
N ASP A 385 12.28 23.12 9.96
CA ASP A 385 13.46 23.55 9.18
C ASP A 385 14.60 24.01 10.08
N ARG A 386 14.32 24.79 11.12
CA ARG A 386 15.34 25.24 12.09
C ARG A 386 15.95 24.06 12.85
N LEU A 387 15.14 23.09 13.28
CA LEU A 387 15.63 21.87 13.94
C LEU A 387 16.55 21.06 13.02
N LEU A 388 16.10 20.77 11.79
CA LEU A 388 16.87 19.97 10.84
C LEU A 388 18.23 20.64 10.52
N ARG A 389 18.25 21.96 10.28
CA ARG A 389 19.50 22.72 10.06
C ARG A 389 20.41 22.73 11.30
N ARG A 390 19.85 22.78 12.49
CA ARG A 390 20.61 22.67 13.74
C ARG A 390 21.27 21.29 13.86
N ILE A 391 20.55 20.21 13.56
CA ILE A 391 21.10 18.85 13.55
C ILE A 391 22.25 18.75 12.55
N VAL A 392 22.10 19.26 11.33
CA VAL A 392 23.17 19.26 10.32
C VAL A 392 24.39 20.03 10.81
N SER A 393 24.20 21.18 11.44
CA SER A 393 25.31 22.01 11.92
C SER A 393 26.06 21.40 13.12
N GLN A 394 25.38 20.61 13.94
CA GLN A 394 25.96 19.93 15.11
C GLN A 394 26.53 18.54 14.77
N GLY A 395 26.10 17.97 13.64
CA GLY A 395 26.34 16.58 13.28
C GLY A 395 25.37 15.61 13.97
N ILE A 396 25.28 14.40 13.42
CA ILE A 396 24.52 13.29 14.02
C ILE A 396 25.27 12.74 15.24
N ASP A 397 24.56 12.55 16.36
CA ASP A 397 25.09 11.79 17.50
C ASP A 397 25.25 10.30 17.09
N MET A 398 26.48 9.94 16.75
CA MET A 398 26.80 8.58 16.28
C MET A 398 26.65 7.52 17.35
N ALA A 399 26.76 7.85 18.64
CA ALA A 399 26.52 6.88 19.71
C ALA A 399 25.04 6.49 19.76
N ARG A 400 24.17 7.48 19.63
CA ARG A 400 22.72 7.26 19.51
C ARG A 400 22.36 6.57 18.19
N MET A 401 22.92 7.01 17.05
CA MET A 401 22.65 6.41 15.74
C MET A 401 22.99 4.91 15.73
N LYS A 402 24.12 4.51 16.29
CA LYS A 402 24.49 3.10 16.45
C LYS A 402 23.50 2.33 17.34
N THR A 403 22.94 2.97 18.34
CA THR A 403 21.89 2.35 19.17
C THR A 403 20.60 2.14 18.37
N VAL A 404 20.21 3.13 17.55
CA VAL A 404 19.04 3.03 16.65
C VAL A 404 19.25 1.91 15.63
N LEU A 405 20.37 1.89 14.92
CA LEU A 405 20.70 0.82 13.95
C LEU A 405 20.61 -0.57 14.56
N ARG A 406 21.19 -0.76 15.76
CA ARG A 406 21.10 -2.04 16.46
C ARG A 406 19.66 -2.41 16.80
N ARG A 407 18.86 -1.49 17.29
CA ARG A 407 17.45 -1.71 17.64
C ARG A 407 16.61 -2.04 16.42
N GLU A 408 16.80 -1.35 15.29
CA GLU A 408 16.09 -1.65 14.04
C GLU A 408 16.45 -3.03 13.51
N ARG A 409 17.73 -3.41 13.57
CA ARG A 409 18.19 -4.78 13.22
C ARG A 409 17.53 -5.84 14.12
N GLU A 410 17.54 -5.63 15.44
CA GLU A 410 16.90 -6.53 16.41
C GLU A 410 15.38 -6.59 16.22
N ARG A 411 14.74 -5.46 15.88
CA ARG A 411 13.30 -5.38 15.56
C ARG A 411 12.96 -6.23 14.34
N LEU A 412 13.73 -6.11 13.26
CA LEU A 412 13.52 -6.92 12.06
C LEU A 412 13.66 -8.44 12.37
N LEU A 413 14.70 -8.84 13.08
CA LEU A 413 14.88 -10.24 13.46
C LEU A 413 13.72 -10.76 14.32
N SER A 414 13.25 -9.95 15.27
CA SER A 414 12.08 -10.28 16.10
C SER A 414 10.79 -10.37 15.27
N GLN A 415 10.60 -9.50 14.29
CA GLN A 415 9.45 -9.55 13.38
C GLN A 415 9.48 -10.80 12.51
N LEU A 416 10.65 -11.16 11.97
CA LEU A 416 10.84 -12.38 11.18
C LEU A 416 10.55 -13.65 11.99
N GLU A 417 10.80 -13.64 13.30
CA GLU A 417 10.48 -14.76 14.19
C GLU A 417 8.99 -14.78 14.55
N MET A 418 8.40 -13.64 14.90
CA MET A 418 7.02 -13.56 15.39
C MET A 418 5.96 -13.46 14.28
N ARG A 419 6.27 -12.76 13.19
CA ARG A 419 5.34 -12.43 12.10
C ARG A 419 6.01 -12.52 10.73
N PRO A 420 6.61 -13.64 10.37
CA PRO A 420 7.33 -13.74 9.09
C PRO A 420 6.44 -13.48 7.88
N ALA A 421 5.15 -13.83 7.95
CA ALA A 421 4.22 -13.57 6.86
C ALA A 421 4.07 -12.08 6.56
N ASP A 422 3.99 -11.22 7.58
CA ASP A 422 3.89 -9.76 7.40
C ASP A 422 5.17 -9.20 6.78
N CYS A 423 6.35 -9.70 7.19
CA CYS A 423 7.63 -9.25 6.64
C CYS A 423 7.80 -9.58 5.16
N PHE A 424 7.30 -10.75 4.72
CA PHE A 424 7.45 -11.18 3.34
C PHE A 424 6.34 -10.68 2.42
N SER A 425 5.09 -10.56 2.90
CA SER A 425 3.95 -10.22 2.06
C SER A 425 4.15 -8.89 1.34
N ASP A 426 4.57 -7.85 2.06
CA ASP A 426 4.75 -6.52 1.49
C ASP A 426 5.86 -6.51 0.43
N VAL A 427 7.03 -7.07 0.74
CA VAL A 427 8.14 -7.16 -0.21
C VAL A 427 7.74 -7.93 -1.47
N LEU A 428 7.00 -9.04 -1.33
CA LEU A 428 6.58 -9.87 -2.46
C LEU A 428 5.46 -9.22 -3.28
N ILE A 429 4.54 -8.50 -2.63
CA ILE A 429 3.51 -7.70 -3.31
C ILE A 429 4.18 -6.57 -4.10
N HIS A 430 5.13 -5.85 -3.51
CA HIS A 430 5.88 -4.79 -4.20
C HIS A 430 6.71 -5.32 -5.37
N ASP A 431 7.37 -6.47 -5.22
CA ASP A 431 8.07 -7.12 -6.35
C ASP A 431 7.11 -7.48 -7.49
N PHE A 432 5.90 -7.95 -7.16
CA PHE A 432 4.88 -8.17 -8.17
C PHE A 432 4.44 -6.86 -8.82
N LEU A 433 4.18 -5.80 -8.08
CA LEU A 433 3.63 -4.55 -8.59
C LEU A 433 4.67 -3.75 -9.40
N TYR A 434 5.88 -3.59 -8.89
CA TYR A 434 6.89 -2.67 -9.41
C TYR A 434 8.21 -3.35 -9.80
N GLY A 435 8.45 -4.56 -9.27
CA GLY A 435 9.71 -5.27 -9.45
C GLY A 435 9.94 -5.74 -10.89
N ARG A 436 11.18 -6.13 -11.15
CA ARG A 436 11.57 -6.67 -12.44
C ARG A 436 10.94 -8.04 -12.66
N GLN A 437 10.44 -8.28 -13.86
CA GLN A 437 9.75 -9.52 -14.21
C GLN A 437 10.63 -10.76 -14.03
N ASP A 438 11.95 -10.62 -14.21
CA ASP A 438 12.96 -11.68 -14.05
C ASP A 438 13.31 -11.97 -12.58
N GLY A 439 12.75 -11.24 -11.61
CA GLY A 439 13.01 -11.37 -10.18
C GLY A 439 14.39 -10.89 -9.73
N SER A 440 15.18 -10.26 -10.59
CA SER A 440 16.55 -9.82 -10.26
C SER A 440 16.60 -8.77 -9.14
N GLY A 441 15.55 -7.92 -9.01
CA GLY A 441 15.43 -6.93 -7.94
C GLY A 441 15.08 -7.52 -6.57
N LEU A 442 14.38 -8.66 -6.54
CA LEU A 442 13.91 -9.29 -5.31
C LEU A 442 15.06 -9.69 -4.36
N ALA A 443 16.22 -10.02 -4.93
CA ALA A 443 17.42 -10.32 -4.16
C ALA A 443 17.86 -9.18 -3.24
N ASP A 444 17.88 -7.97 -3.77
CA ASP A 444 18.29 -6.77 -3.02
C ASP A 444 17.20 -6.35 -2.03
N SER A 445 15.93 -6.48 -2.39
CA SER A 445 14.79 -6.19 -1.49
C SER A 445 14.74 -7.12 -0.28
N LEU A 446 15.22 -8.36 -0.40
CA LEU A 446 15.25 -9.34 0.69
C LEU A 446 16.54 -9.33 1.52
N ASP A 447 17.51 -8.45 1.26
CA ASP A 447 18.84 -8.48 1.91
C ASP A 447 19.03 -7.32 2.91
N ASP A 448 18.06 -7.18 3.83
CA ASP A 448 18.06 -6.14 4.86
C ASP A 448 19.32 -6.13 5.71
N MET A 449 19.84 -7.31 6.06
CA MET A 449 21.01 -7.41 6.94
C MET A 449 22.26 -6.83 6.28
N ARG A 450 22.47 -7.09 4.98
CA ARG A 450 23.57 -6.49 4.23
C ARG A 450 23.46 -4.97 4.18
N ARG A 451 22.24 -4.45 4.06
CA ARG A 451 22.00 -3.00 4.09
C ARG A 451 22.30 -2.42 5.47
N PHE A 452 21.90 -3.08 6.56
CA PHE A 452 22.30 -2.66 7.91
C PHE A 452 23.81 -2.67 8.10
N ASP A 453 24.54 -3.68 7.58
CA ASP A 453 25.99 -3.71 7.63
C ASP A 453 26.60 -2.52 6.89
N ALA A 454 26.06 -2.15 5.73
CA ALA A 454 26.50 -0.96 5.00
C ALA A 454 26.19 0.34 5.75
N LEU A 455 25.06 0.43 6.46
CA LEU A 455 24.70 1.61 7.25
C LEU A 455 25.52 1.74 8.54
N ASP A 456 26.06 0.67 9.10
CA ASP A 456 26.99 0.71 10.24
C ASP A 456 28.28 1.47 9.91
N ASP A 457 28.68 1.50 8.63
CA ASP A 457 29.86 2.21 8.13
C ASP A 457 29.60 3.70 7.81
N TYR A 458 28.35 4.17 7.90
CA TYR A 458 28.02 5.57 7.63
C TYR A 458 28.60 6.49 8.69
N SER A 459 29.30 7.53 8.24
CA SER A 459 29.80 8.61 9.11
C SER A 459 28.67 9.62 9.43
N SER A 460 28.95 10.51 10.41
CA SER A 460 28.05 11.62 10.72
C SER A 460 27.76 12.49 9.47
N GLU A 461 28.78 12.70 8.63
CA GLU A 461 28.66 13.45 7.38
C GLU A 461 27.75 12.73 6.35
N ALA A 462 27.81 11.40 6.27
CA ALA A 462 26.92 10.63 5.39
C ALA A 462 25.45 10.80 5.82
N TRP A 463 25.16 10.67 7.12
CA TRP A 463 23.82 10.86 7.67
C TRP A 463 23.31 12.29 7.52
N THR A 464 24.15 13.31 7.78
CA THR A 464 23.76 14.73 7.60
C THR A 464 23.56 15.06 6.13
N SER A 465 24.32 14.46 5.22
CA SER A 465 24.13 14.61 3.77
C SER A 465 22.79 14.04 3.33
N LEU A 466 22.41 12.85 3.84
CA LEU A 466 21.11 12.23 3.57
C LEU A 466 19.97 13.13 4.06
N LEU A 467 20.05 13.61 5.32
CA LEU A 467 19.07 14.52 5.90
C LEU A 467 18.96 15.82 5.10
N THR A 468 20.07 16.41 4.69
CA THR A 468 20.11 17.64 3.89
C THR A 468 19.44 17.44 2.54
N ARG A 469 19.79 16.37 1.83
CA ARG A 469 19.28 16.08 0.50
C ARG A 469 17.78 15.85 0.48
N TYR A 470 17.24 15.09 1.43
CA TYR A 470 15.83 14.68 1.40
C TYR A 470 14.88 15.60 2.18
N LEU A 471 15.31 16.21 3.28
CA LEU A 471 14.42 16.96 4.18
C LEU A 471 14.66 18.47 4.20
N ILE A 472 15.84 18.98 3.73
CA ILE A 472 16.16 20.42 3.77
C ILE A 472 16.19 21.03 2.38
N GLU A 473 16.98 20.46 1.44
CA GLU A 473 17.18 21.02 0.09
C GLU A 473 16.11 20.56 -0.89
N ASN A 474 15.43 19.48 -0.57
CA ASN A 474 14.33 18.94 -1.38
C ASN A 474 13.09 19.86 -1.27
N ALA A 475 12.37 19.98 -2.37
CA ALA A 475 11.09 20.67 -2.38
C ALA A 475 10.09 19.93 -1.46
N ARG A 476 9.28 20.69 -0.71
CA ARG A 476 8.28 20.12 0.20
C ARG A 476 6.89 20.66 -0.09
N LEU A 477 5.89 19.83 0.15
CA LEU A 477 4.48 20.19 0.20
C LEU A 477 4.05 20.22 1.67
N VAL A 478 3.38 21.28 2.08
CA VAL A 478 2.79 21.42 3.42
C VAL A 478 1.28 21.44 3.29
N VAL A 479 0.60 20.52 3.95
CA VAL A 479 -0.87 20.45 4.04
C VAL A 479 -1.26 20.70 5.49
N VAL A 480 -2.17 21.61 5.71
CA VAL A 480 -2.61 22.09 7.04
C VAL A 480 -4.10 21.92 7.18
#